data_73e869ab986fa46a84af5c8a2157bfc4
#
_entry.id   73e869ab986fa46a84af5c8a2157bfc4
#
_cell.length_a   1.000
_cell.length_b   1.000
_cell.length_c   1.000
_cell.angle_alpha   90.00
_cell.angle_beta   90.00
_cell.angle_gamma   90.00
#
_symmetry.space_group_name_H-M   'P 1'
#
loop_
_entity.id
_entity.type
_entity.pdbx_description
1 polymer ?
#
loop_
_entity_poly.entity_id
_entity_poly.type
_entity_poly.pdbx_seq_one_letter_code
_entity_poly.pdbx_strand_id
1 'polypeptide(L)'
;MVTYGYGFGDDHVNRVLIDMLTIPSTHLVIIAYGLDARLKSFCASTREAQVTLLVGPHFADLSTFVEHYLPKPALDHITSRMAELLKHRPQEIPVAVPAAEANTPPQAADGQQ
;
A
#
# COMPACT_ATOMS: atom_id res chain seq x y z
N MET A 1 3.91 14.93 -5.85
CA MET A 1 4.75 14.72 -4.64
C MET A 1 3.87 14.86 -3.42
N VAL A 2 4.08 14.04 -2.37
CA VAL A 2 3.23 14.07 -1.16
C VAL A 2 4.13 14.06 0.08
N THR A 3 3.81 14.90 1.06
CA THR A 3 4.39 14.84 2.40
C THR A 3 3.31 14.49 3.41
N TYR A 4 3.61 13.53 4.29
CA TYR A 4 2.72 13.09 5.35
C TYR A 4 3.47 13.13 6.70
N GLY A 5 2.91 13.82 7.68
CA GLY A 5 3.50 13.91 9.03
C GLY A 5 4.86 14.61 9.11
N TYR A 6 5.21 15.39 8.08
CA TYR A 6 6.47 16.12 8.05
C TYR A 6 6.31 17.51 8.69
N GLY A 7 7.17 17.83 9.65
CA GLY A 7 7.06 19.06 10.46
C GLY A 7 7.82 20.29 9.91
N PHE A 8 8.37 20.24 8.71
CA PHE A 8 9.09 21.35 8.05
C PHE A 8 10.21 21.98 8.88
N GLY A 9 10.82 21.18 9.76
CA GLY A 9 11.94 21.63 10.60
C GLY A 9 13.32 21.36 10.02
N ASP A 10 13.42 20.60 8.93
CA ASP A 10 14.68 20.28 8.28
C ASP A 10 14.87 21.13 7.02
N ASP A 11 15.84 22.05 7.09
CA ASP A 11 16.11 22.97 5.99
C ASP A 11 16.64 22.29 4.73
N HIS A 12 17.32 21.15 4.85
CA HIS A 12 17.80 20.40 3.69
C HIS A 12 16.64 19.79 2.93
N VAL A 13 15.69 19.17 3.62
CA VAL A 13 14.49 18.62 3.03
C VAL A 13 13.63 19.73 2.43
N ASN A 14 13.44 20.82 3.15
CA ASN A 14 12.68 21.98 2.65
C ASN A 14 13.26 22.53 1.36
N ARG A 15 14.59 22.64 1.26
CA ARG A 15 15.27 23.09 0.05
C ARG A 15 15.01 22.16 -1.13
N VAL A 16 15.10 20.84 -0.93
CA VAL A 16 14.80 19.86 -1.97
C VAL A 16 13.34 19.99 -2.45
N LEU A 17 12.40 20.16 -1.54
CA LEU A 17 10.99 20.35 -1.88
C LEU A 17 10.78 21.64 -2.71
N ILE A 18 11.42 22.73 -2.31
CA ILE A 18 11.37 24.02 -3.06
C ILE A 18 12.01 23.87 -4.46
N ASP A 19 13.17 23.21 -4.54
CA ASP A 19 13.85 22.97 -5.82
C ASP A 19 12.97 22.14 -6.76
N MET A 20 12.28 21.13 -6.26
CA MET A 20 11.33 20.36 -7.06
C MET A 20 10.13 21.19 -7.52
N LEU A 21 9.68 22.15 -6.74
CA LEU A 21 8.59 23.06 -7.10
C LEU A 21 9.00 24.15 -8.11
N THR A 22 10.29 24.27 -8.45
CA THR A 22 10.70 25.11 -9.59
C THR A 22 10.22 24.56 -10.93
N ILE A 23 9.95 23.24 -10.99
CA ILE A 23 9.38 22.59 -12.16
C ILE A 23 7.88 22.87 -12.21
N PRO A 24 7.36 23.53 -13.25
CA PRO A 24 5.95 23.96 -13.31
C PRO A 24 4.93 22.82 -13.24
N SER A 25 5.30 21.63 -13.70
CA SER A 25 4.43 20.43 -13.67
C SER A 25 4.42 19.71 -12.33
N THR A 26 5.25 20.12 -11.38
CA THR A 26 5.29 19.50 -10.06
C THR A 26 4.21 20.08 -9.16
N HIS A 27 3.46 19.22 -8.50
CA HIS A 27 2.47 19.57 -7.49
C HIS A 27 2.80 18.88 -6.17
N LEU A 28 2.76 19.61 -5.07
CA LEU A 28 3.00 19.13 -3.71
C LEU A 28 1.69 19.06 -2.94
N VAL A 29 1.38 17.90 -2.42
CA VAL A 29 0.28 17.70 -1.45
C VAL A 29 0.90 17.55 -0.07
N ILE A 30 0.50 18.42 0.84
CA ILE A 30 0.95 18.41 2.24
C ILE A 30 -0.19 17.95 3.12
N ILE A 31 0.05 16.89 3.88
CA ILE A 31 -0.90 16.36 4.83
C ILE A 31 -0.34 16.56 6.23
N ALA A 32 -1.03 17.38 7.00
CA ALA A 32 -0.60 17.76 8.33
C ALA A 32 -1.76 17.72 9.32
N TYR A 33 -1.43 17.45 10.59
CA TYR A 33 -2.42 17.47 11.67
C TYR A 33 -2.91 18.90 11.98
N GLY A 34 -2.01 19.85 11.92
CA GLY A 34 -2.27 21.26 12.21
C GLY A 34 -1.41 22.19 11.38
N LEU A 35 -1.80 23.45 11.34
CA LEU A 35 -1.09 24.50 10.62
C LEU A 35 -0.17 25.27 11.59
N ASP A 36 1.06 24.83 11.69
CA ASP A 36 2.08 25.47 12.51
C ASP A 36 2.81 26.62 11.78
N ALA A 37 3.64 27.37 12.51
CA ALA A 37 4.40 28.49 11.97
C ALA A 37 5.41 28.09 10.89
N ARG A 38 6.00 26.89 11.01
CA ARG A 38 6.99 26.37 10.04
C ARG A 38 6.33 26.03 8.72
N LEU A 39 5.19 25.35 8.77
CA LEU A 39 4.39 25.05 7.59
C LEU A 39 3.90 26.31 6.88
N LYS A 40 3.42 27.30 7.64
CA LYS A 40 3.03 28.60 7.08
C LYS A 40 4.18 29.30 6.38
N SER A 41 5.36 29.31 7.01
CA SER A 41 6.57 29.91 6.44
C SER A 41 7.00 29.20 5.15
N PHE A 42 6.95 27.87 5.14
CA PHE A 42 7.24 27.08 3.95
C PHE A 42 6.27 27.42 2.81
N CYS A 43 4.98 27.41 3.07
CA CYS A 43 3.96 27.74 2.07
C CYS A 43 4.12 29.16 1.53
N ALA A 44 4.49 30.13 2.36
CA ALA A 44 4.74 31.49 1.92
C ALA A 44 5.93 31.60 0.96
N SER A 45 6.88 30.67 0.99
CA SER A 45 8.02 30.61 0.07
C SER A 45 7.73 29.86 -1.24
N THR A 46 6.54 29.28 -1.40
CA THR A 46 6.15 28.49 -2.55
C THR A 46 5.04 29.14 -3.37
N ARG A 47 4.80 28.65 -4.58
CA ARG A 47 3.68 29.09 -5.41
C ARG A 47 2.41 28.39 -4.95
N GLU A 48 1.40 29.16 -4.59
CA GLU A 48 0.11 28.65 -4.12
C GLU A 48 -0.54 27.64 -5.10
N ALA A 49 -0.43 27.89 -6.41
CA ALA A 49 -0.98 27.00 -7.43
C ALA A 49 -0.35 25.59 -7.47
N GLN A 50 0.83 25.42 -6.89
CA GLN A 50 1.56 24.15 -6.87
C GLN A 50 1.45 23.39 -5.56
N VAL A 51 0.71 23.90 -4.60
CA VAL A 51 0.61 23.32 -3.24
C VAL A 51 -0.84 23.08 -2.86
N THR A 52 -1.15 21.89 -2.41
CA THR A 52 -2.44 21.56 -1.78
C THR A 52 -2.20 21.21 -0.32
N LEU A 53 -2.94 21.84 0.57
CA LEU A 53 -2.89 21.59 2.01
C LEU A 53 -4.11 20.77 2.43
N LEU A 54 -3.87 19.61 3.03
CA LEU A 54 -4.87 18.81 3.71
C LEU A 54 -4.54 18.83 5.22
N VAL A 55 -5.22 19.68 5.95
CA VAL A 55 -4.94 19.92 7.38
C VAL A 55 -6.10 19.46 8.23
N GLY A 56 -5.79 18.76 9.30
CA GLY A 56 -6.77 18.33 10.29
C GLY A 56 -6.59 16.88 10.71
N PRO A 57 -7.22 16.48 11.82
CA PRO A 57 -7.09 15.14 12.36
C PRO A 57 -7.63 14.06 11.41
N HIS A 58 -8.65 14.35 10.62
CA HIS A 58 -9.21 13.42 9.66
C HIS A 58 -8.21 13.06 8.55
N PHE A 59 -7.55 14.06 7.96
CA PHE A 59 -6.56 13.84 6.91
C PHE A 59 -5.24 13.27 7.45
N ALA A 60 -4.91 13.59 8.70
CA ALA A 60 -3.69 13.11 9.34
C ALA A 60 -3.84 11.69 9.92
N ASP A 61 -5.04 11.11 9.95
CA ASP A 61 -5.22 9.71 10.29
C ASP A 61 -4.74 8.82 9.14
N LEU A 62 -3.74 7.98 9.42
CA LEU A 62 -3.08 7.17 8.39
C LEU A 62 -4.04 6.18 7.72
N SER A 63 -4.91 5.55 8.49
CA SER A 63 -5.88 4.59 7.97
C SER A 63 -6.84 5.26 6.99
N THR A 64 -7.41 6.39 7.40
CA THR A 64 -8.31 7.19 6.57
C THR A 64 -7.61 7.68 5.29
N PHE A 65 -6.37 8.13 5.43
CA PHE A 65 -5.58 8.60 4.29
C PHE A 65 -5.31 7.49 3.27
N VAL A 66 -4.89 6.32 3.75
CA VAL A 66 -4.58 5.17 2.89
C VAL A 66 -5.85 4.62 2.21
N GLU A 67 -6.96 4.56 2.91
CA GLU A 67 -8.19 4.00 2.37
C GLU A 67 -8.89 4.92 1.36
N HIS A 68 -8.88 6.23 1.60
CA HIS A 68 -9.75 7.15 0.89
C HIS A 68 -9.02 8.14 -0.02
N TYR A 69 -7.76 8.48 0.29
CA TYR A 69 -7.06 9.57 -0.39
C TYR A 69 -5.86 9.12 -1.23
N LEU A 70 -5.22 8.00 -0.91
CA LEU A 70 -4.17 7.48 -1.76
C LEU A 70 -4.76 6.81 -3.00
N PRO A 71 -4.23 7.14 -4.20
CA PRO A 71 -4.61 6.40 -5.39
C PRO A 71 -4.18 4.95 -5.25
N LYS A 72 -5.15 4.04 -5.33
CA LYS A 72 -4.85 2.61 -5.33
C LYS A 72 -4.24 2.24 -6.67
N PRO A 73 -3.08 1.57 -6.72
CA PRO A 73 -2.52 1.09 -7.96
C PRO A 73 -3.51 0.15 -8.67
N ALA A 74 -3.51 0.18 -9.99
CA ALA A 74 -4.38 -0.69 -10.79
C ALA A 74 -4.17 -2.19 -10.48
N LEU A 75 -2.98 -2.56 -10.03
CA LEU A 75 -2.64 -3.90 -9.57
C LEU A 75 -3.43 -4.33 -8.33
N ASP A 76 -3.80 -3.40 -7.45
CA ASP A 76 -4.58 -3.71 -6.24
C ASP A 76 -6.00 -4.16 -6.60
N HIS A 77 -6.58 -3.59 -7.66
CA HIS A 77 -7.90 -4.02 -8.14
C HIS A 77 -7.87 -5.46 -8.67
N ILE A 78 -6.79 -5.84 -9.35
CA ILE A 78 -6.61 -7.20 -9.88
C ILE A 78 -6.35 -8.15 -8.72
N THR A 79 -5.51 -7.78 -7.77
CA THR A 79 -5.18 -8.58 -6.58
C THR A 79 -6.39 -8.76 -5.67
N SER A 80 -7.19 -7.71 -5.46
CA SER A 80 -8.43 -7.78 -4.69
C SER A 80 -9.46 -8.68 -5.37
N ARG A 81 -9.62 -8.57 -6.69
CA ARG A 81 -10.50 -9.43 -7.47
C ARG A 81 -10.07 -10.89 -7.46
N MET A 82 -8.77 -11.14 -7.57
CA MET A 82 -8.22 -12.49 -7.42
C MET A 82 -8.44 -13.07 -6.03
N ALA A 83 -8.25 -12.27 -4.98
CA ALA A 83 -8.48 -12.67 -3.60
C ALA A 83 -9.97 -12.99 -3.35
N GLU A 84 -10.89 -12.22 -3.91
CA GLU A 84 -12.33 -12.52 -3.84
C GLU A 84 -12.69 -13.80 -4.60
N LEU A 85 -12.16 -13.99 -5.78
CA LEU A 85 -12.37 -15.21 -6.57
C LEU A 85 -11.83 -16.46 -5.86
N LEU A 86 -10.69 -16.32 -5.17
CA LEU A 86 -10.10 -17.39 -4.38
C LEU A 86 -10.93 -17.72 -3.13
N LYS A 87 -11.59 -16.73 -2.52
CA LYS A 87 -12.51 -16.95 -1.39
C LYS A 87 -13.76 -17.71 -1.79
N HIS A 88 -14.22 -17.53 -3.02
CA HIS A 88 -15.43 -18.19 -3.56
C HIS A 88 -15.11 -19.49 -4.28
N ARG A 89 -13.84 -19.85 -4.42
CA ARG A 89 -13.46 -21.15 -4.93
C ARG A 89 -13.83 -22.19 -3.88
N PRO A 90 -14.69 -23.19 -4.21
CA PRO A 90 -14.88 -24.30 -3.30
C PRO A 90 -13.49 -24.86 -3.04
N GLN A 91 -13.12 -24.92 -1.78
CA GLN A 91 -11.91 -25.61 -1.38
C GLN A 91 -12.11 -27.05 -1.85
N GLU A 92 -11.57 -27.37 -3.00
CA GLU A 92 -11.21 -28.73 -3.28
C GLU A 92 -10.18 -29.06 -2.20
N ILE A 93 -10.68 -29.71 -1.18
CA ILE A 93 -9.81 -30.41 -0.25
C ILE A 93 -8.92 -31.23 -1.16
N PRO A 94 -7.61 -31.01 -1.18
CA PRO A 94 -6.75 -31.93 -1.90
C PRO A 94 -7.06 -33.28 -1.30
N VAL A 95 -7.78 -34.10 -2.05
CA VAL A 95 -7.92 -35.49 -1.72
C VAL A 95 -6.49 -35.98 -1.75
N ALA A 96 -5.91 -36.11 -0.55
CA ALA A 96 -4.65 -36.80 -0.44
C ALA A 96 -4.89 -38.13 -1.12
N VAL A 97 -4.36 -38.26 -2.32
CA VAL A 97 -4.36 -39.54 -3.01
C VAL A 97 -3.70 -40.49 -2.02
N PRO A 98 -4.39 -41.48 -1.51
CA PRO A 98 -3.76 -42.43 -0.62
C PRO A 98 -2.77 -43.21 -1.49
N ALA A 99 -1.57 -42.68 -1.59
CA ALA A 99 -0.48 -43.36 -2.24
C ALA A 99 -0.08 -44.64 -1.49
N ALA A 100 -0.71 -44.88 -0.36
CA ALA A 100 -0.36 -45.98 0.50
C ALA A 100 -1.00 -47.34 0.11
N GLU A 101 -1.98 -47.32 -0.77
CA GLU A 101 -2.65 -48.57 -1.13
C GLU A 101 -2.08 -49.28 -2.39
N ALA A 102 -1.14 -48.65 -3.06
CA ALA A 102 -0.65 -49.19 -4.30
C ALA A 102 0.40 -50.30 -4.15
N ASN A 103 0.86 -50.59 -2.95
CA ASN A 103 1.93 -51.57 -2.76
C ASN A 103 1.74 -52.39 -1.50
N THR A 104 0.68 -53.15 -1.49
CA THR A 104 0.77 -54.42 -0.79
C THR A 104 1.46 -55.38 -1.78
N PRO A 105 2.67 -55.78 -1.54
CA PRO A 105 3.23 -56.85 -2.36
C PRO A 105 2.31 -58.03 -2.22
N PRO A 106 1.96 -58.68 -3.33
CA PRO A 106 1.27 -59.94 -3.24
C PRO A 106 2.14 -60.81 -2.35
N GLN A 107 1.64 -61.16 -1.19
CA GLN A 107 2.22 -62.26 -0.48
C GLN A 107 2.18 -63.43 -1.45
N ALA A 108 3.35 -63.71 -1.91
CA ALA A 108 3.51 -64.99 -2.57
C ALA A 108 3.02 -66.02 -1.55
N ALA A 109 1.89 -66.55 -1.80
CA ALA A 109 1.47 -67.75 -1.11
C ALA A 109 2.60 -68.72 -1.31
N ASP A 110 3.30 -69.00 -0.25
CA ASP A 110 4.27 -70.05 -0.28
C ASP A 110 3.60 -71.27 -0.79
N GLY A 111 3.89 -71.57 -2.04
CA GLY A 111 3.61 -72.86 -2.50
C GLY A 111 4.33 -73.83 -1.64
N GLN A 112 3.69 -74.25 -0.62
CA GLN A 112 4.11 -75.44 0.04
C GLN A 112 4.19 -76.54 -0.97
N GLN A 113 5.39 -76.91 -1.21
CA GLN A 113 5.55 -78.15 -1.92
C GLN A 113 4.72 -79.27 -1.32
#